data_29c57a228a15c089235fc913db6a361c
#
_entry.id   29c57a228a15c089235fc913db6a361c
#
_cell.length_a   1.000
_cell.length_b   1.000
_cell.length_c   1.000
_cell.angle_alpha   90.00
_cell.angle_beta   90.00
_cell.angle_gamma   90.00
#
_symmetry.space_group_name_H-M   'P 1'
#
loop_
_entity.id
_entity.type
_entity.pdbx_description
1 polymer ?
#
loop_
_entity_poly.entity_id
_entity_poly.type
_entity_poly.pdbx_seq_one_letter_code
_entity_poly.pdbx_strand_id
1 'polypeptide(L)'
;MRSIAYRSLGLLFVLSATAAAQDAAVTVPLGGNAYVTQNSPTANETIADDGLHHWDSGKAVISVYFDVQQAGELDLALVGALNGASHSTVKVTVAGESHLVNLSSTAAGPFEAGRFTIAQPGYVKVDLQGVSTDGGYYGDITGLQASGSATAAGTVFANDPANFYWSRRGPSVHLGFKAPANTEYFYSEITVPVGEDPVGSYYMANGFNVGYFGIQVNSPTERRVLFSVWDPPSGGSTTLVRKGPGVITNGFGGEGTGGQSHLRYDWVAGHTYRFLTRAQLDGEGNTLFTSWFADAAARGQCETQTAQGNCEWHLIATWKYPGVATYLRGLYSFLESFDPDHGYVGRRAVYGNEWAKPAGGAWAELTSAYYDVDPTGLNKQRLDFAGGVSGGDAFYLRNDGFFTPPVTSGQTFVRTAKGVPPEVDLDRLP
;
A
#
# COMPACT_ATOMS: atom_id res chain seq x y z
N MET A 1 55.57 71.35 -29.29
CA MET A 1 54.20 71.34 -28.84
C MET A 1 53.57 70.03 -29.25
N ARG A 2 53.38 69.07 -28.32
CA ARG A 2 52.75 67.77 -28.58
C ARG A 2 51.43 67.78 -27.91
N SER A 3 50.36 67.64 -28.70
CA SER A 3 48.94 67.54 -28.26
C SER A 3 48.68 66.15 -27.80
N ILE A 4 48.16 65.98 -26.55
CA ILE A 4 47.68 64.68 -25.99
C ILE A 4 46.17 64.64 -26.15
N ALA A 5 45.70 63.64 -26.95
CA ALA A 5 44.27 63.37 -27.11
C ALA A 5 43.83 62.35 -26.03
N TYR A 6 42.86 62.72 -25.17
CA TYR A 6 42.18 61.82 -24.25
C TYR A 6 41.08 61.05 -25.01
N ARG A 7 41.19 59.71 -25.02
CA ARG A 7 40.09 58.84 -25.45
C ARG A 7 39.28 58.44 -24.23
N SER A 8 38.03 58.85 -24.17
CA SER A 8 37.07 58.40 -23.18
C SER A 8 36.54 56.99 -23.59
N LEU A 9 36.77 56.00 -22.77
CA LEU A 9 36.24 54.63 -22.94
C LEU A 9 34.88 54.57 -22.22
N GLY A 10 33.79 54.58 -22.97
CA GLY A 10 32.46 54.36 -22.46
C GLY A 10 32.22 52.87 -22.18
N LEU A 11 32.00 52.50 -20.92
CA LEU A 11 31.66 51.15 -20.49
C LEU A 11 30.14 50.97 -20.70
N LEU A 12 29.79 50.17 -21.71
CA LEU A 12 28.38 49.77 -21.94
C LEU A 12 28.08 48.61 -20.98
N PHE A 13 27.25 48.85 -19.95
CA PHE A 13 26.62 47.78 -19.16
C PHE A 13 25.47 47.18 -19.95
N VAL A 14 25.67 45.98 -20.47
CA VAL A 14 24.56 45.18 -20.99
C VAL A 14 23.93 44.47 -19.80
N LEU A 15 22.78 44.96 -19.33
CA LEU A 15 21.92 44.20 -18.43
C LEU A 15 21.27 43.05 -19.25
N SER A 16 21.83 41.86 -19.08
CA SER A 16 21.18 40.65 -19.53
C SER A 16 20.01 40.35 -18.57
N ALA A 17 18.80 40.73 -18.94
CA ALA A 17 17.60 40.21 -18.31
C ALA A 17 17.48 38.75 -18.70
N THR A 18 17.88 37.85 -17.81
CA THR A 18 17.51 36.43 -17.91
C THR A 18 16.00 36.38 -17.67
N ALA A 19 15.22 36.28 -18.74
CA ALA A 19 13.84 35.81 -18.63
C ALA A 19 13.92 34.41 -18.04
N ALA A 20 13.49 34.24 -16.79
CA ALA A 20 13.26 32.94 -16.23
C ALA A 20 12.25 32.24 -17.15
N ALA A 21 12.64 31.15 -17.76
CA ALA A 21 11.70 30.29 -18.46
C ALA A 21 10.61 29.93 -17.43
N GLN A 22 9.37 30.31 -17.70
CA GLN A 22 8.24 29.95 -16.88
C GLN A 22 8.09 28.44 -17.07
N ASP A 23 8.44 27.67 -16.02
CA ASP A 23 8.36 26.21 -16.07
C ASP A 23 6.94 25.81 -16.48
N ALA A 24 6.84 24.90 -17.46
CA ALA A 24 5.55 24.46 -17.98
C ALA A 24 4.74 23.83 -16.85
N ALA A 25 3.50 24.30 -16.67
CA ALA A 25 2.61 23.74 -15.68
C ALA A 25 2.36 22.26 -15.92
N VAL A 26 2.43 21.45 -14.87
CA VAL A 26 2.04 20.02 -14.90
C VAL A 26 0.62 19.90 -14.37
N THR A 27 -0.15 18.97 -14.94
CA THR A 27 -1.50 18.65 -14.45
C THR A 27 -1.48 17.35 -13.67
N VAL A 28 -1.81 17.42 -12.38
CA VAL A 28 -1.98 16.26 -11.48
C VAL A 28 -3.46 15.86 -11.54
N PRO A 29 -3.81 14.70 -12.14
CA PRO A 29 -5.20 14.26 -12.21
C PRO A 29 -5.69 13.82 -10.82
N LEU A 30 -6.94 14.17 -10.48
CA LEU A 30 -7.52 13.75 -9.19
C LEU A 30 -7.80 12.24 -9.13
N GLY A 31 -8.16 11.62 -10.26
CA GLY A 31 -8.55 10.21 -10.30
C GLY A 31 -7.57 9.24 -9.64
N GLY A 32 -6.26 9.42 -9.87
CA GLY A 32 -5.22 8.57 -9.27
C GLY A 32 -4.57 9.13 -7.99
N ASN A 33 -4.87 10.40 -7.61
CA ASN A 33 -4.08 11.13 -6.63
C ASN A 33 -4.91 11.75 -5.51
N ALA A 34 -6.25 11.61 -5.52
CA ALA A 34 -7.15 12.23 -4.55
C ALA A 34 -7.90 11.22 -3.70
N TYR A 35 -8.25 11.66 -2.48
CA TYR A 35 -9.00 10.88 -1.48
C TYR A 35 -9.96 11.79 -0.72
N VAL A 36 -11.11 11.26 -0.31
CA VAL A 36 -11.96 11.91 0.70
C VAL A 36 -11.39 11.57 2.07
N THR A 37 -10.51 12.44 2.59
CA THR A 37 -9.77 12.16 3.85
C THR A 37 -10.54 12.55 5.10
N GLN A 38 -11.54 13.44 4.97
CA GLN A 38 -12.53 13.70 6.00
C GLN A 38 -13.91 13.68 5.35
N ASN A 39 -14.77 12.81 5.84
CA ASN A 39 -16.11 12.66 5.31
C ASN A 39 -17.15 13.21 6.31
N SER A 40 -18.38 13.44 5.83
CA SER A 40 -19.57 13.73 6.63
C SER A 40 -20.56 12.59 6.44
N PRO A 41 -21.34 12.21 7.44
CA PRO A 41 -22.33 11.12 7.32
C PRO A 41 -23.36 11.28 6.19
N THR A 42 -23.52 12.50 5.68
CA THR A 42 -24.45 12.84 4.59
C THR A 42 -23.74 13.24 3.31
N ALA A 43 -22.44 13.12 3.25
CA ALA A 43 -21.62 13.51 2.09
C ALA A 43 -21.68 12.44 0.99
N ASN A 44 -21.65 12.89 -0.27
CA ASN A 44 -21.75 12.04 -1.45
C ASN A 44 -20.52 12.15 -2.34
N GLU A 45 -19.47 12.83 -1.89
CA GLU A 45 -18.24 13.02 -2.65
C GLU A 45 -17.67 11.67 -3.12
N THR A 46 -17.35 11.59 -4.40
CA THR A 46 -16.72 10.41 -5.01
C THR A 46 -15.51 10.82 -5.82
N ILE A 47 -14.46 10.00 -5.72
CA ILE A 47 -13.28 10.09 -6.59
C ILE A 47 -13.39 8.97 -7.63
N ALA A 48 -13.63 9.35 -8.88
CA ALA A 48 -13.62 8.46 -10.04
C ALA A 48 -12.32 8.67 -10.85
N ASP A 49 -12.11 7.87 -11.90
CA ASP A 49 -10.90 7.97 -12.74
C ASP A 49 -10.76 9.34 -13.41
N ASP A 50 -11.86 10.03 -13.68
CA ASP A 50 -11.90 11.36 -14.28
C ASP A 50 -11.93 12.52 -13.27
N GLY A 51 -12.00 12.24 -11.95
CA GLY A 51 -11.87 13.27 -10.92
C GLY A 51 -12.86 13.18 -9.76
N LEU A 52 -13.06 14.33 -9.10
CA LEU A 52 -13.98 14.54 -8.00
C LEU A 52 -15.36 14.90 -8.50
N HIS A 53 -16.38 14.17 -8.04
CA HIS A 53 -17.80 14.37 -8.35
C HIS A 53 -18.66 14.41 -7.11
N HIS A 54 -19.91 14.87 -7.26
CA HIS A 54 -20.94 14.93 -6.22
C HIS A 54 -20.49 15.64 -4.93
N TRP A 55 -19.64 16.65 -5.08
CA TRP A 55 -19.12 17.40 -3.95
C TRP A 55 -20.17 18.33 -3.37
N ASP A 56 -20.93 17.84 -2.39
CA ASP A 56 -22.07 18.51 -1.77
C ASP A 56 -21.83 18.99 -0.33
N SER A 57 -20.77 18.51 0.34
CA SER A 57 -20.51 18.83 1.73
C SER A 57 -19.34 19.78 1.95
N GLY A 58 -19.60 20.92 2.59
CA GLY A 58 -18.53 21.81 3.09
C GLY A 58 -17.76 21.26 4.30
N LYS A 59 -18.17 20.10 4.86
CA LYS A 59 -17.45 19.43 5.93
C LYS A 59 -16.47 18.39 5.42
N ALA A 60 -16.68 17.91 4.19
CA ALA A 60 -15.75 16.98 3.56
C ALA A 60 -14.43 17.69 3.23
N VAL A 61 -13.33 16.95 3.36
CA VAL A 61 -12.01 17.36 2.90
C VAL A 61 -11.53 16.37 1.87
N ILE A 62 -11.25 16.88 0.68
CA ILE A 62 -10.64 16.12 -0.40
C ILE A 62 -9.16 16.46 -0.41
N SER A 63 -8.29 15.45 -0.21
CA SER A 63 -6.85 15.65 -0.21
C SER A 63 -6.24 15.07 -1.48
N VAL A 64 -5.44 15.87 -2.17
CA VAL A 64 -4.71 15.50 -3.38
C VAL A 64 -3.23 15.43 -3.06
N TYR A 65 -2.55 14.38 -3.53
CA TYR A 65 -1.15 14.14 -3.23
C TYR A 65 -0.31 14.01 -4.49
N PHE A 66 0.84 14.67 -4.50
CA PHE A 66 1.89 14.52 -5.50
C PHE A 66 3.25 14.84 -4.87
N ASP A 67 4.32 14.27 -5.44
CA ASP A 67 5.67 14.48 -4.93
C ASP A 67 6.40 15.55 -5.74
N VAL A 68 7.11 16.47 -5.07
CA VAL A 68 7.99 17.46 -5.69
C VAL A 68 9.44 17.16 -5.31
N GLN A 69 10.33 17.28 -6.29
CA GLN A 69 11.74 16.86 -6.12
C GLN A 69 12.63 17.95 -5.52
N GLN A 70 12.10 19.16 -5.29
CA GLN A 70 12.83 20.25 -4.63
C GLN A 70 11.90 21.19 -3.84
N ALA A 71 12.47 21.90 -2.88
CA ALA A 71 11.82 23.02 -2.19
C ALA A 71 11.67 24.24 -3.12
N GLY A 72 10.67 25.08 -2.88
CA GLY A 72 10.47 26.30 -3.66
C GLY A 72 9.04 26.80 -3.64
N GLU A 73 8.75 27.73 -4.53
CA GLU A 73 7.41 28.28 -4.74
C GLU A 73 6.59 27.32 -5.60
N LEU A 74 5.33 27.12 -5.21
CA LEU A 74 4.34 26.28 -5.87
C LEU A 74 3.11 27.13 -6.22
N ASP A 75 2.92 27.41 -7.50
CA ASP A 75 1.70 28.05 -8.02
C ASP A 75 0.69 26.95 -8.35
N LEU A 76 -0.55 27.06 -7.85
CA LEU A 76 -1.62 26.09 -8.04
C LEU A 76 -2.85 26.72 -8.69
N ALA A 77 -3.52 25.94 -9.55
CA ALA A 77 -4.88 26.21 -10.01
C ALA A 77 -5.71 24.92 -9.98
N LEU A 78 -6.99 25.03 -9.66
CA LEU A 78 -7.95 23.92 -9.78
C LEU A 78 -8.39 23.80 -11.25
N VAL A 79 -8.40 22.61 -11.79
CA VAL A 79 -8.95 22.32 -13.12
C VAL A 79 -10.30 21.63 -12.94
N GLY A 80 -11.36 22.27 -13.43
CA GLY A 80 -12.71 21.74 -13.26
C GLY A 80 -13.79 22.67 -13.80
N ALA A 81 -15.03 22.45 -13.39
CA ALA A 81 -16.18 23.23 -13.78
C ALA A 81 -17.23 23.25 -12.66
N LEU A 82 -18.08 24.28 -12.64
CA LEU A 82 -19.30 24.28 -11.84
C LEU A 82 -20.25 23.17 -12.33
N ASN A 83 -20.92 22.54 -11.38
CA ASN A 83 -21.96 21.54 -11.64
C ASN A 83 -23.17 21.84 -10.74
N GLY A 84 -24.27 22.30 -11.35
CA GLY A 84 -25.51 22.60 -10.61
C GLY A 84 -25.47 23.84 -9.73
N ALA A 85 -24.51 24.75 -9.94
CA ALA A 85 -24.36 26.02 -9.27
C ALA A 85 -23.96 27.12 -10.29
N SER A 86 -24.16 28.41 -9.94
CA SER A 86 -23.65 29.55 -10.70
C SER A 86 -22.36 30.12 -10.09
N HIS A 87 -22.17 29.92 -8.77
CA HIS A 87 -20.98 30.29 -8.03
C HIS A 87 -20.70 29.33 -6.90
N SER A 88 -19.44 29.02 -6.72
CA SER A 88 -18.94 28.30 -5.55
C SER A 88 -17.63 28.90 -5.07
N THR A 89 -17.43 28.91 -3.76
CA THR A 89 -16.15 29.25 -3.14
C THR A 89 -15.61 28.02 -2.45
N VAL A 90 -14.38 27.66 -2.77
CA VAL A 90 -13.68 26.53 -2.15
C VAL A 90 -12.39 27.03 -1.50
N LYS A 91 -11.97 26.39 -0.42
CA LYS A 91 -10.71 26.66 0.27
C LYS A 91 -9.67 25.63 -0.18
N VAL A 92 -8.53 26.10 -0.61
CA VAL A 92 -7.34 25.30 -0.93
C VAL A 92 -6.32 25.52 0.16
N THR A 93 -5.83 24.43 0.76
CA THR A 93 -4.83 24.48 1.85
C THR A 93 -3.62 23.66 1.51
N VAL A 94 -2.42 24.24 1.63
CA VAL A 94 -1.13 23.58 1.45
C VAL A 94 -0.21 23.97 2.60
N ALA A 95 0.40 23.02 3.27
CA ALA A 95 1.34 23.24 4.39
C ALA A 95 0.83 24.20 5.47
N GLY A 96 -0.50 24.24 5.70
CA GLY A 96 -1.16 25.13 6.68
C GLY A 96 -1.53 26.51 6.16
N GLU A 97 -1.08 26.92 4.99
CA GLU A 97 -1.53 28.14 4.30
C GLU A 97 -2.80 27.87 3.49
N SER A 98 -3.77 28.79 3.50
CA SER A 98 -5.06 28.61 2.84
C SER A 98 -5.43 29.81 1.99
N HIS A 99 -5.95 29.52 0.79
CA HIS A 99 -6.51 30.52 -0.12
C HIS A 99 -7.96 30.17 -0.49
N LEU A 100 -8.77 31.18 -0.79
CA LEU A 100 -10.13 31.01 -1.30
C LEU A 100 -10.13 31.10 -2.81
N VAL A 101 -10.76 30.12 -3.46
CA VAL A 101 -10.88 30.01 -4.90
C VAL A 101 -12.35 30.14 -5.28
N ASN A 102 -12.67 31.04 -6.20
CA ASN A 102 -14.02 31.24 -6.71
C ASN A 102 -14.18 30.49 -8.04
N LEU A 103 -15.04 29.49 -8.05
CA LEU A 103 -15.48 28.82 -9.26
C LEU A 103 -16.67 29.57 -9.84
N SER A 104 -16.58 30.00 -11.10
CA SER A 104 -17.58 30.86 -11.74
C SER A 104 -17.89 30.46 -13.18
N SER A 105 -17.49 29.26 -13.62
CA SER A 105 -17.70 28.77 -14.99
C SER A 105 -18.18 27.33 -15.00
N THR A 106 -19.16 27.05 -15.85
CA THR A 106 -19.59 25.69 -16.21
C THR A 106 -18.77 25.09 -17.35
N ALA A 107 -17.93 25.89 -18.02
CA ALA A 107 -16.92 25.39 -18.93
C ALA A 107 -15.68 24.98 -18.14
N ALA A 108 -15.14 23.80 -18.44
CA ALA A 108 -13.92 23.31 -17.80
C ALA A 108 -12.74 24.27 -18.07
N GLY A 109 -12.00 24.58 -17.01
CA GLY A 109 -10.84 25.46 -17.08
C GLY A 109 -10.12 25.59 -15.76
N PRO A 110 -8.98 26.30 -15.74
CA PRO A 110 -8.27 26.56 -14.51
C PRO A 110 -8.93 27.68 -13.68
N PHE A 111 -8.91 27.50 -12.37
CA PHE A 111 -9.27 28.49 -11.36
C PHE A 111 -8.07 28.70 -10.44
N GLU A 112 -7.45 29.89 -10.50
CA GLU A 112 -6.22 30.17 -9.76
C GLU A 112 -6.43 30.02 -8.25
N ALA A 113 -5.59 29.17 -7.62
CA ALA A 113 -5.58 28.97 -6.18
C ALA A 113 -4.48 29.79 -5.48
N GLY A 114 -3.52 30.32 -6.24
CA GLY A 114 -2.44 31.16 -5.74
C GLY A 114 -1.13 30.42 -5.52
N ARG A 115 -0.23 31.07 -4.79
CA ARG A 115 1.15 30.62 -4.56
C ARG A 115 1.34 30.16 -3.13
N PHE A 116 2.07 29.05 -2.98
CA PHE A 116 2.40 28.43 -1.70
C PHE A 116 3.91 28.17 -1.62
N THR A 117 4.47 28.13 -0.41
CA THR A 117 5.88 27.81 -0.19
C THR A 117 6.05 26.37 0.25
N ILE A 118 6.84 25.60 -0.48
CA ILE A 118 7.24 24.22 -0.14
C ILE A 118 8.63 24.23 0.48
N ALA A 119 8.70 23.93 1.78
CA ALA A 119 9.94 24.04 2.55
C ALA A 119 10.93 22.91 2.28
N GLN A 120 10.45 21.73 1.84
CA GLN A 120 11.30 20.53 1.62
C GLN A 120 10.77 19.72 0.44
N PRO A 121 11.62 19.00 -0.31
CA PRO A 121 11.16 18.04 -1.30
C PRO A 121 10.40 16.89 -0.65
N GLY A 122 9.52 16.25 -1.40
CA GLY A 122 8.69 15.13 -0.98
C GLY A 122 7.23 15.32 -1.33
N TYR A 123 6.37 14.52 -0.72
CA TYR A 123 4.94 14.60 -0.97
C TYR A 123 4.32 15.91 -0.47
N VAL A 124 3.61 16.58 -1.36
CA VAL A 124 2.75 17.73 -1.09
C VAL A 124 1.33 17.23 -0.93
N LYS A 125 0.66 17.67 0.14
CA LYS A 125 -0.76 17.47 0.38
C LYS A 125 -1.50 18.78 0.09
N VAL A 126 -2.49 18.72 -0.82
CA VAL A 126 -3.38 19.82 -1.14
C VAL A 126 -4.78 19.48 -0.66
N ASP A 127 -5.29 20.17 0.34
CA ASP A 127 -6.65 19.95 0.85
C ASP A 127 -7.63 20.91 0.18
N LEU A 128 -8.74 20.35 -0.34
CA LEU A 128 -9.86 21.06 -0.92
C LEU A 128 -11.06 20.94 0.03
N GLN A 129 -11.67 22.08 0.38
CA GLN A 129 -12.85 22.13 1.24
C GLN A 129 -13.86 23.15 0.72
N GLY A 130 -15.14 22.77 0.63
CA GLY A 130 -16.22 23.67 0.25
C GLY A 130 -16.47 24.72 1.33
N VAL A 131 -16.68 25.99 0.90
CA VAL A 131 -16.96 27.12 1.80
C VAL A 131 -18.40 27.63 1.59
N SER A 132 -18.78 27.91 0.34
CA SER A 132 -20.13 28.31 -0.02
C SER A 132 -20.46 27.93 -1.46
N THR A 133 -21.71 27.64 -1.73
CA THR A 133 -22.26 27.43 -3.08
C THR A 133 -23.68 27.95 -3.14
N ASP A 134 -24.11 28.44 -4.30
CA ASP A 134 -25.50 28.83 -4.57
C ASP A 134 -26.34 27.68 -5.20
N GLY A 135 -25.74 26.49 -5.32
CA GLY A 135 -26.37 25.29 -5.87
C GLY A 135 -26.25 24.06 -4.98
N GLY A 136 -26.45 22.86 -5.58
CA GLY A 136 -26.37 21.57 -4.88
C GLY A 136 -24.96 21.05 -4.69
N TYR A 137 -24.01 21.48 -5.54
CA TYR A 137 -22.62 21.00 -5.55
C TYR A 137 -21.65 22.15 -5.63
N TYR A 138 -20.41 21.95 -5.10
CA TYR A 138 -19.33 22.95 -5.22
C TYR A 138 -18.71 22.97 -6.62
N GLY A 139 -18.74 21.85 -7.34
CA GLY A 139 -18.22 21.68 -8.68
C GLY A 139 -17.57 20.31 -8.87
N ASP A 140 -17.25 19.97 -10.12
CA ASP A 140 -16.47 18.79 -10.50
C ASP A 140 -15.03 19.22 -10.75
N ILE A 141 -14.06 18.60 -10.07
CA ILE A 141 -12.64 18.92 -10.19
C ILE A 141 -11.90 17.72 -10.76
N THR A 142 -11.28 17.92 -11.93
CA THR A 142 -10.57 16.84 -12.65
C THR A 142 -9.09 16.79 -12.36
N GLY A 143 -8.47 17.93 -11.96
CA GLY A 143 -7.03 18.00 -11.71
C GLY A 143 -6.59 19.25 -10.97
N LEU A 144 -5.30 19.27 -10.64
CA LEU A 144 -4.55 20.45 -10.21
C LEU A 144 -3.53 20.81 -11.26
N GLN A 145 -3.46 22.07 -11.69
CA GLN A 145 -2.27 22.60 -12.37
C GLN A 145 -1.28 23.07 -11.33
N ALA A 146 -0.04 22.57 -11.44
CA ALA A 146 1.06 22.92 -10.56
C ALA A 146 2.23 23.46 -11.38
N SER A 147 2.82 24.58 -10.96
CA SER A 147 3.98 25.21 -11.59
C SER A 147 4.84 25.94 -10.55
N GLY A 148 5.90 26.59 -10.97
CA GLY A 148 6.81 27.32 -10.10
C GLY A 148 8.10 26.55 -9.78
N SER A 149 8.97 27.15 -8.95
CA SER A 149 10.29 26.57 -8.70
C SER A 149 10.25 25.22 -7.98
N ALA A 150 9.22 24.91 -7.22
CA ALA A 150 9.07 23.61 -6.57
C ALA A 150 8.90 22.44 -7.56
N THR A 151 8.36 22.70 -8.76
CA THR A 151 8.14 21.70 -9.80
C THR A 151 9.30 21.56 -10.79
N ALA A 152 10.27 22.47 -10.76
CA ALA A 152 11.35 22.59 -11.77
C ALA A 152 12.29 21.36 -11.83
N ALA A 153 12.52 20.67 -10.69
CA ALA A 153 13.29 19.44 -10.67
C ALA A 153 12.49 18.17 -11.02
N GLY A 154 11.19 18.34 -11.31
CA GLY A 154 10.24 17.27 -11.62
C GLY A 154 9.23 17.03 -10.52
N THR A 155 8.15 16.36 -10.90
CA THR A 155 7.06 15.92 -10.03
C THR A 155 6.75 14.45 -10.27
N VAL A 156 6.30 13.74 -9.21
CA VAL A 156 5.86 12.35 -9.31
C VAL A 156 4.44 12.24 -8.79
N PHE A 157 3.57 11.67 -9.61
CA PHE A 157 2.17 11.41 -9.30
C PHE A 157 1.64 10.30 -10.21
N ALA A 158 0.50 9.71 -9.87
CA ALA A 158 -0.19 8.77 -10.73
C ALA A 158 -0.70 9.49 -11.97
N ASN A 159 -0.13 9.15 -13.15
CA ASN A 159 -0.38 9.82 -14.41
C ASN A 159 -0.87 8.87 -15.53
N ASP A 160 -1.11 7.62 -15.21
CA ASP A 160 -1.65 6.60 -16.12
C ASP A 160 -3.08 6.24 -15.70
N PRO A 161 -4.13 6.67 -16.46
CA PRO A 161 -5.51 6.37 -16.11
C PRO A 161 -5.82 4.88 -15.96
N ALA A 162 -5.13 4.01 -16.72
CA ALA A 162 -5.30 2.56 -16.60
C ALA A 162 -4.77 2.01 -15.25
N ASN A 163 -3.98 2.79 -14.52
CA ASN A 163 -3.39 2.42 -13.23
C ASN A 163 -3.97 3.20 -12.04
N PHE A 164 -4.96 4.08 -12.23
CA PHE A 164 -5.49 4.92 -11.14
C PHE A 164 -6.05 4.12 -9.97
N TYR A 165 -6.80 3.06 -10.23
CA TYR A 165 -7.31 2.17 -9.20
C TYR A 165 -6.17 1.58 -8.33
N TRP A 166 -5.10 1.10 -8.97
CA TRP A 166 -3.95 0.51 -8.26
C TRP A 166 -3.14 1.58 -7.52
N SER A 167 -2.95 2.76 -8.14
CA SER A 167 -2.24 3.88 -7.51
C SER A 167 -2.95 4.39 -6.26
N ARG A 168 -4.27 4.43 -6.25
CA ARG A 168 -5.05 4.78 -5.06
C ARG A 168 -4.97 3.72 -3.97
N ARG A 169 -4.81 2.45 -4.32
CA ARG A 169 -4.52 1.38 -3.35
C ARG A 169 -3.12 1.49 -2.75
N GLY A 170 -2.21 2.13 -3.47
CA GLY A 170 -0.80 2.25 -3.11
C GLY A 170 0.05 1.03 -3.48
N PRO A 171 1.39 1.17 -3.42
CA PRO A 171 2.30 0.12 -3.81
C PRO A 171 2.27 -1.07 -2.86
N SER A 172 2.15 -2.30 -3.39
CA SER A 172 2.38 -3.52 -2.63
C SER A 172 3.88 -3.78 -2.50
N VAL A 173 4.34 -4.18 -1.33
CA VAL A 173 5.76 -4.41 -1.01
C VAL A 173 5.98 -5.83 -0.50
N HIS A 174 7.11 -6.45 -0.91
CA HIS A 174 7.33 -7.88 -0.72
C HIS A 174 8.70 -8.19 -0.13
N LEU A 175 8.76 -9.33 0.57
CA LEU A 175 9.98 -9.99 1.04
C LEU A 175 10.03 -11.39 0.45
N GLY A 176 10.98 -11.67 -0.45
CA GLY A 176 11.20 -12.99 -1.02
C GLY A 176 12.28 -13.76 -0.28
N PHE A 177 12.04 -15.03 0.07
CA PHE A 177 12.97 -15.85 0.84
C PHE A 177 13.53 -17.00 0.00
N LYS A 178 14.84 -17.24 0.14
CA LYS A 178 15.49 -18.41 -0.44
C LYS A 178 15.38 -19.59 0.53
N ALA A 179 14.44 -20.50 0.26
CA ALA A 179 14.19 -21.67 1.07
C ALA A 179 15.01 -22.90 0.58
N PRO A 180 15.27 -23.88 1.46
CA PRO A 180 15.80 -25.18 1.06
C PRO A 180 14.91 -25.89 0.03
N ALA A 181 15.49 -26.77 -0.78
CA ALA A 181 14.72 -27.65 -1.65
C ALA A 181 13.80 -28.57 -0.82
N ASN A 182 12.67 -28.97 -1.41
CA ASN A 182 11.67 -29.84 -0.77
C ASN A 182 11.14 -29.30 0.56
N THR A 183 10.98 -27.98 0.68
CA THR A 183 10.40 -27.35 1.87
C THR A 183 8.97 -27.84 2.07
N GLU A 184 8.75 -28.59 3.14
CA GLU A 184 7.42 -29.08 3.53
C GLU A 184 6.68 -28.07 4.39
N TYR A 185 7.38 -27.38 5.31
CA TYR A 185 6.77 -26.39 6.21
C TYR A 185 7.44 -25.03 6.06
N PHE A 186 6.60 -24.00 6.12
CA PHE A 186 7.02 -22.61 6.25
C PHE A 186 6.35 -22.00 7.48
N TYR A 187 7.15 -21.48 8.40
CA TYR A 187 6.74 -20.79 9.62
C TYR A 187 7.20 -19.34 9.59
N SER A 188 6.35 -18.43 10.04
CA SER A 188 6.70 -17.02 10.26
C SER A 188 5.85 -16.39 11.36
N GLU A 189 6.25 -15.20 11.80
CA GLU A 189 5.55 -14.37 12.77
C GLU A 189 5.31 -12.98 12.21
N ILE A 190 4.13 -12.39 12.52
CA ILE A 190 3.80 -11.00 12.19
C ILE A 190 3.42 -10.26 13.46
N THR A 191 3.93 -9.03 13.59
CA THR A 191 3.45 -8.03 14.55
C THR A 191 3.07 -6.78 13.79
N VAL A 192 1.80 -6.39 13.82
CA VAL A 192 1.33 -5.11 13.30
C VAL A 192 1.41 -4.10 14.44
N PRO A 193 2.19 -3.02 14.34
CA PRO A 193 2.26 -2.01 15.42
C PRO A 193 0.90 -1.34 15.65
N VAL A 194 0.67 -0.88 16.87
CA VAL A 194 -0.55 -0.15 17.24
C VAL A 194 -0.70 1.11 16.39
N GLY A 195 -1.85 1.28 15.74
CA GLY A 195 -2.16 2.40 14.86
C GLY A 195 -1.67 2.25 13.41
N GLU A 196 -1.05 1.12 13.07
CA GLU A 196 -0.57 0.81 11.71
C GLU A 196 -1.46 -0.23 10.99
N ASP A 197 -2.71 -0.34 11.44
CA ASP A 197 -3.69 -1.35 11.03
C ASP A 197 -4.98 -0.74 10.40
N PRO A 198 -4.86 0.17 9.39
CA PRO A 198 -6.03 0.77 8.76
C PRO A 198 -6.87 -0.27 8.01
N VAL A 199 -8.14 0.05 7.77
CA VAL A 199 -9.04 -0.73 6.91
C VAL A 199 -8.43 -0.88 5.52
N GLY A 200 -8.66 -2.02 4.87
CA GLY A 200 -8.11 -2.33 3.56
C GLY A 200 -6.68 -2.85 3.58
N SER A 201 -6.16 -3.28 4.74
CA SER A 201 -4.80 -3.80 4.87
C SER A 201 -4.76 -5.33 4.82
N TYR A 202 -3.78 -5.87 4.09
CA TYR A 202 -3.42 -7.28 4.09
C TYR A 202 -1.95 -7.45 4.49
N TYR A 203 -1.73 -8.06 5.64
CA TYR A 203 -0.43 -8.44 6.19
C TYR A 203 -0.24 -9.93 5.90
N MET A 204 0.33 -10.27 4.75
CA MET A 204 0.51 -11.64 4.31
C MET A 204 1.81 -12.22 4.85
N ALA A 205 1.69 -13.28 5.64
CA ALA A 205 2.78 -13.94 6.34
C ALA A 205 3.48 -14.98 5.46
N ASN A 206 2.73 -15.99 5.02
CA ASN A 206 3.25 -17.15 4.32
C ASN A 206 2.71 -17.20 2.89
N GLY A 207 3.45 -16.62 1.95
CA GLY A 207 3.25 -16.78 0.53
C GLY A 207 4.11 -17.91 -0.03
N PHE A 208 3.61 -18.60 -1.03
CA PHE A 208 4.30 -19.64 -1.77
C PHE A 208 3.78 -19.71 -3.20
N ASN A 209 4.43 -20.46 -4.05
CA ASN A 209 4.19 -20.49 -5.50
C ASN A 209 2.72 -20.59 -5.97
N VAL A 210 1.82 -21.10 -5.15
CA VAL A 210 0.41 -21.31 -5.53
C VAL A 210 -0.58 -20.87 -4.44
N GLY A 211 -0.13 -20.10 -3.44
CA GLY A 211 -1.05 -19.67 -2.39
C GLY A 211 -0.46 -18.63 -1.46
N TYR A 212 -1.31 -18.09 -0.59
CA TYR A 212 -0.97 -17.05 0.35
C TYR A 212 -1.81 -17.14 1.63
N PHE A 213 -1.21 -16.76 2.76
CA PHE A 213 -1.78 -16.88 4.09
C PHE A 213 -1.36 -15.73 4.99
N GLY A 214 -2.31 -15.05 5.63
CA GLY A 214 -2.03 -13.90 6.50
C GLY A 214 -3.27 -13.34 7.19
N ILE A 215 -3.20 -12.09 7.65
CA ILE A 215 -4.26 -11.38 8.35
C ILE A 215 -4.69 -10.10 7.63
N GLN A 216 -5.98 -9.79 7.71
CA GLN A 216 -6.59 -8.64 7.04
C GLN A 216 -7.41 -7.78 8.01
N VAL A 217 -7.55 -6.48 7.67
CA VAL A 217 -8.54 -5.56 8.21
C VAL A 217 -9.56 -5.25 7.13
N ASN A 218 -10.73 -5.89 7.20
CA ASN A 218 -11.74 -5.83 6.15
C ASN A 218 -12.75 -4.69 6.35
N SER A 219 -12.98 -4.28 7.60
CA SER A 219 -13.82 -3.15 7.98
C SER A 219 -13.46 -2.67 9.38
N PRO A 220 -14.04 -1.58 9.89
CA PRO A 220 -13.86 -1.16 11.29
C PRO A 220 -14.26 -2.22 12.33
N THR A 221 -15.07 -3.20 11.92
CA THR A 221 -15.63 -4.23 12.81
C THR A 221 -15.35 -5.66 12.36
N GLU A 222 -14.53 -5.85 11.31
CA GLU A 222 -14.21 -7.19 10.82
C GLU A 222 -12.72 -7.32 10.50
N ARG A 223 -12.08 -8.29 11.13
CA ARG A 223 -10.72 -8.76 10.87
C ARG A 223 -10.73 -10.23 10.50
N ARG A 224 -9.82 -10.64 9.64
CA ARG A 224 -9.77 -12.02 9.13
C ARG A 224 -8.37 -12.59 9.21
N VAL A 225 -8.33 -13.90 9.40
CA VAL A 225 -7.20 -14.75 9.00
C VAL A 225 -7.59 -15.40 7.68
N LEU A 226 -6.83 -15.16 6.62
CA LEU A 226 -7.16 -15.56 5.25
C LEU A 226 -6.10 -16.51 4.68
N PHE A 227 -6.55 -17.63 4.11
CA PHE A 227 -5.71 -18.59 3.39
C PHE A 227 -6.35 -18.95 2.05
N SER A 228 -5.58 -18.80 0.96
CA SER A 228 -6.03 -19.08 -0.41
C SER A 228 -5.02 -19.94 -1.15
N VAL A 229 -5.52 -20.79 -2.05
CA VAL A 229 -4.70 -21.61 -2.96
C VAL A 229 -5.31 -21.48 -4.35
N TRP A 230 -4.50 -21.06 -5.35
CA TRP A 230 -4.94 -20.97 -6.75
C TRP A 230 -5.18 -22.35 -7.36
N ASP A 231 -5.97 -22.41 -8.42
CA ASP A 231 -6.11 -23.60 -9.24
C ASP A 231 -4.84 -23.88 -10.05
N PRO A 232 -4.53 -25.16 -10.33
CA PRO A 232 -3.37 -25.49 -11.14
C PRO A 232 -3.50 -24.96 -12.56
N PRO A 233 -2.46 -24.31 -13.13
CA PRO A 233 -2.47 -23.86 -14.52
C PRO A 233 -2.57 -25.00 -15.53
N SER A 234 -2.28 -26.24 -15.11
CA SER A 234 -2.45 -27.46 -15.90
C SER A 234 -3.91 -27.94 -16.02
N GLY A 235 -4.84 -27.26 -15.34
CA GLY A 235 -6.25 -27.63 -15.27
C GLY A 235 -6.61 -28.39 -14.00
N GLY A 236 -7.92 -28.48 -13.71
CA GLY A 236 -8.46 -28.99 -12.45
C GLY A 236 -8.71 -27.86 -11.47
N SER A 237 -9.52 -28.13 -10.45
CA SER A 237 -9.88 -27.16 -9.42
C SER A 237 -9.36 -27.60 -8.05
N THR A 238 -8.80 -26.66 -7.32
CA THR A 238 -8.43 -26.81 -5.92
C THR A 238 -9.68 -27.12 -5.10
N THR A 239 -9.65 -28.20 -4.32
CA THR A 239 -10.81 -28.69 -3.57
C THR A 239 -10.55 -28.72 -2.08
N LEU A 240 -11.56 -28.36 -1.28
CA LEU A 240 -11.49 -28.40 0.17
C LEU A 240 -11.43 -29.85 0.67
N VAL A 241 -10.44 -30.19 1.48
CA VAL A 241 -10.34 -31.49 2.18
C VAL A 241 -10.90 -31.37 3.58
N ARG A 242 -10.48 -30.36 4.34
CA ARG A 242 -11.01 -30.07 5.69
C ARG A 242 -10.79 -28.61 6.05
N LYS A 243 -11.54 -28.15 7.04
CA LYS A 243 -11.42 -26.79 7.60
C LYS A 243 -11.58 -26.81 9.12
N GLY A 244 -11.05 -25.80 9.77
CA GLY A 244 -11.22 -25.60 11.20
C GLY A 244 -12.61 -25.10 11.60
N PRO A 245 -12.95 -25.15 12.90
CA PRO A 245 -14.18 -24.58 13.42
C PRO A 245 -14.30 -23.10 13.10
N GLY A 246 -15.50 -22.65 12.68
CA GLY A 246 -15.78 -21.24 12.35
C GLY A 246 -15.19 -20.74 11.03
N VAL A 247 -14.39 -21.54 10.33
CA VAL A 247 -13.81 -21.15 9.04
C VAL A 247 -14.87 -21.17 7.95
N ILE A 248 -14.93 -20.09 7.19
CA ILE A 248 -15.78 -19.92 6.00
C ILE A 248 -14.91 -20.24 4.76
N THR A 249 -15.47 -20.98 3.81
CA THR A 249 -14.76 -21.38 2.58
C THR A 249 -15.58 -21.02 1.36
N ASN A 250 -14.91 -20.43 0.37
CA ASN A 250 -15.50 -20.03 -0.92
C ASN A 250 -14.51 -20.33 -2.05
N GLY A 251 -14.98 -20.28 -3.31
CA GLY A 251 -14.12 -20.06 -4.46
C GLY A 251 -13.82 -18.57 -4.59
N PHE A 252 -12.75 -18.23 -5.28
CA PHE A 252 -12.46 -16.84 -5.68
C PHE A 252 -12.20 -16.75 -7.19
N GLY A 253 -12.34 -15.54 -7.73
CA GLY A 253 -12.10 -15.19 -9.13
C GLY A 253 -11.51 -13.78 -9.23
N GLY A 254 -11.28 -13.32 -10.48
CA GLY A 254 -10.70 -12.00 -10.73
C GLY A 254 -9.22 -12.07 -11.08
N GLU A 255 -8.37 -12.39 -10.14
CA GLU A 255 -6.90 -12.57 -10.33
C GLU A 255 -6.51 -14.05 -10.57
N GLY A 256 -7.42 -14.85 -11.12
CA GLY A 256 -7.34 -16.31 -11.23
C GLY A 256 -8.45 -16.95 -10.43
N THR A 257 -8.54 -18.29 -10.47
CA THR A 257 -9.51 -19.07 -9.70
C THR A 257 -8.83 -19.93 -8.67
N GLY A 258 -9.57 -20.34 -7.62
CA GLY A 258 -9.03 -21.20 -6.57
C GLY A 258 -9.94 -21.33 -5.37
N GLY A 259 -9.41 -21.96 -4.31
CA GLY A 259 -10.06 -22.10 -3.02
C GLY A 259 -9.62 -21.01 -2.03
N GLN A 260 -10.57 -20.35 -1.40
CA GLN A 260 -10.33 -19.38 -0.33
C GLN A 260 -10.97 -19.86 0.97
N SER A 261 -10.25 -19.69 2.06
CA SER A 261 -10.75 -19.92 3.41
C SER A 261 -10.42 -18.74 4.31
N HIS A 262 -11.37 -18.33 5.15
CA HIS A 262 -11.09 -17.30 6.15
C HIS A 262 -11.79 -17.60 7.47
N LEU A 263 -11.11 -17.22 8.55
CA LEU A 263 -11.63 -17.18 9.91
C LEU A 263 -11.83 -15.72 10.30
N ARG A 264 -13.04 -15.35 10.73
CA ARG A 264 -13.23 -14.07 11.43
C ARG A 264 -12.56 -14.19 12.80
N TYR A 265 -11.56 -13.37 13.01
CA TYR A 265 -10.74 -13.38 14.22
C TYR A 265 -10.34 -11.95 14.55
N ASP A 266 -10.71 -11.48 15.72
CA ASP A 266 -10.45 -10.10 16.17
C ASP A 266 -9.01 -9.95 16.66
N TRP A 267 -8.05 -10.16 15.76
CA TRP A 267 -6.65 -9.94 16.05
C TRP A 267 -6.37 -8.48 16.42
N VAL A 268 -5.41 -8.25 17.32
CA VAL A 268 -5.12 -6.95 17.92
C VAL A 268 -3.75 -6.47 17.48
N ALA A 269 -3.65 -5.21 17.05
CA ALA A 269 -2.36 -4.55 16.79
C ALA A 269 -1.53 -4.49 18.06
N GLY A 270 -0.21 -4.66 17.94
CA GLY A 270 0.72 -4.80 19.05
C GLY A 270 0.96 -6.26 19.50
N HIS A 271 0.10 -7.20 19.12
CA HIS A 271 0.31 -8.62 19.35
C HIS A 271 1.08 -9.28 18.23
N THR A 272 1.82 -10.34 18.55
CA THR A 272 2.51 -11.18 17.58
C THR A 272 1.66 -12.41 17.29
N TYR A 273 1.48 -12.69 16.00
CA TYR A 273 0.75 -13.86 15.51
C TYR A 273 1.68 -14.78 14.75
N ARG A 274 1.40 -16.09 14.86
CA ARG A 274 2.20 -17.18 14.29
C ARG A 274 1.45 -17.84 13.15
N PHE A 275 2.17 -18.13 12.09
CA PHE A 275 1.66 -18.72 10.85
C PHE A 275 2.47 -19.94 10.50
N LEU A 276 1.79 -21.03 10.17
CA LEU A 276 2.42 -22.27 9.71
C LEU A 276 1.69 -22.77 8.47
N THR A 277 2.43 -23.05 7.41
CA THR A 277 1.90 -23.63 6.17
C THR A 277 2.65 -24.90 5.84
N ARG A 278 1.94 -25.95 5.44
CA ARG A 278 2.49 -27.26 5.03
C ARG A 278 2.10 -27.59 3.61
N ALA A 279 3.03 -28.17 2.85
CA ALA A 279 2.78 -28.88 1.60
C ALA A 279 3.04 -30.36 1.81
N GLN A 280 2.00 -31.19 1.81
CA GLN A 280 2.10 -32.63 1.96
C GLN A 280 1.75 -33.33 0.66
N LEU A 281 2.64 -34.19 0.16
CA LEU A 281 2.35 -35.04 -0.99
C LEU A 281 1.40 -36.19 -0.56
N ASP A 282 0.32 -36.44 -1.33
CA ASP A 282 -0.66 -37.48 -1.01
C ASP A 282 -0.28 -38.88 -1.53
N GLY A 283 0.80 -38.97 -2.29
CA GLY A 283 1.24 -40.22 -2.92
C GLY A 283 0.49 -40.57 -4.21
N GLU A 284 -0.53 -39.83 -4.57
CA GLU A 284 -1.37 -40.01 -5.77
C GLU A 284 -1.11 -38.92 -6.84
N GLY A 285 -0.05 -38.14 -6.68
CA GLY A 285 0.34 -37.08 -7.62
C GLY A 285 -0.28 -35.73 -7.31
N ASN A 286 -0.87 -35.52 -6.14
CA ASN A 286 -1.42 -34.24 -5.70
C ASN A 286 -0.65 -33.69 -4.51
N THR A 287 -0.89 -32.42 -4.17
CA THR A 287 -0.39 -31.78 -2.96
C THR A 287 -1.55 -31.33 -2.06
N LEU A 288 -1.43 -31.59 -0.78
CA LEU A 288 -2.31 -31.05 0.25
C LEU A 288 -1.64 -29.84 0.89
N PHE A 289 -2.17 -28.64 0.67
CA PHE A 289 -1.72 -27.43 1.34
C PHE A 289 -2.57 -27.18 2.58
N THR A 290 -1.94 -27.12 3.75
CA THR A 290 -2.61 -26.88 5.03
C THR A 290 -1.99 -25.68 5.73
N SER A 291 -2.84 -24.81 6.30
CA SER A 291 -2.38 -23.65 7.07
C SER A 291 -3.03 -23.57 8.44
N TRP A 292 -2.21 -23.21 9.43
CA TRP A 292 -2.60 -23.02 10.82
C TRP A 292 -2.16 -21.64 11.33
N PHE A 293 -2.95 -21.06 12.19
CA PHE A 293 -2.78 -19.75 12.80
C PHE A 293 -2.77 -19.86 14.32
N ALA A 294 -1.95 -19.07 15.00
CA ALA A 294 -1.93 -18.99 16.47
C ALA A 294 -1.59 -17.58 16.97
N ASP A 295 -2.15 -17.19 18.13
CA ASP A 295 -1.69 -16.04 18.88
C ASP A 295 -0.45 -16.45 19.69
N ALA A 296 0.65 -15.69 19.60
CA ALA A 296 1.85 -15.97 20.36
C ALA A 296 1.64 -15.81 21.88
N ALA A 297 0.71 -14.95 22.29
CA ALA A 297 0.34 -14.77 23.70
C ALA A 297 -0.43 -15.98 24.28
N ALA A 298 -1.06 -16.79 23.44
CA ALA A 298 -1.76 -18.01 23.87
C ALA A 298 -0.83 -19.20 24.13
N ARG A 299 0.49 -19.03 23.95
CA ARG A 299 1.49 -20.06 24.14
C ARG A 299 1.46 -20.61 25.58
N GLY A 300 1.22 -21.91 25.71
CA GLY A 300 1.18 -22.60 27.01
C GLY A 300 -0.04 -22.31 27.89
N GLN A 301 -1.03 -21.56 27.44
CA GLN A 301 -2.24 -21.22 28.21
C GLN A 301 -3.32 -22.32 28.20
N CYS A 302 -3.10 -23.41 27.48
CA CYS A 302 -4.05 -24.50 27.41
C CYS A 302 -3.94 -25.43 28.60
N GLU A 303 -4.70 -25.15 29.67
CA GLU A 303 -4.76 -25.99 30.89
C GLU A 303 -5.54 -27.30 30.71
N THR A 304 -6.27 -27.47 29.62
CA THR A 304 -7.04 -28.70 29.35
C THR A 304 -6.68 -29.29 28.00
N GLN A 305 -5.92 -30.37 28.00
CA GLN A 305 -5.77 -31.24 26.83
C GLN A 305 -7.13 -31.85 26.51
N THR A 306 -7.87 -31.29 25.59
CA THR A 306 -8.98 -32.02 24.97
C THR A 306 -8.41 -33.06 24.03
N ALA A 307 -9.09 -34.19 23.88
CA ALA A 307 -8.69 -35.29 22.97
C ALA A 307 -8.57 -34.90 21.48
N GLN A 308 -8.67 -33.62 21.15
CA GLN A 308 -8.70 -33.05 19.80
C GLN A 308 -7.46 -32.21 19.41
N GLY A 309 -6.35 -32.28 20.14
CA GLY A 309 -5.11 -31.64 19.73
C GLY A 309 -4.78 -30.33 20.47
N ASN A 310 -3.77 -29.64 19.98
CA ASN A 310 -3.19 -28.45 20.57
C ASN A 310 -4.15 -27.26 20.44
N CYS A 311 -4.72 -26.81 21.55
CA CYS A 311 -5.67 -25.69 21.58
C CYS A 311 -5.05 -24.31 21.24
N GLU A 312 -3.75 -24.26 21.06
CA GLU A 312 -2.99 -23.07 20.69
C GLU A 312 -3.12 -22.75 19.19
N TRP A 313 -3.21 -23.79 18.35
CA TRP A 313 -3.26 -23.64 16.89
C TRP A 313 -4.69 -23.78 16.35
N HIS A 314 -5.09 -22.85 15.52
CA HIS A 314 -6.33 -22.90 14.75
C HIS A 314 -6.03 -23.44 13.35
N LEU A 315 -6.60 -24.61 13.00
CA LEU A 315 -6.63 -25.03 11.61
C LEU A 315 -7.45 -24.03 10.80
N ILE A 316 -6.89 -23.51 9.73
CA ILE A 316 -7.67 -22.74 8.77
C ILE A 316 -8.27 -23.68 7.74
N ALA A 317 -7.48 -24.26 6.87
CA ALA A 317 -7.98 -25.24 5.91
C ALA A 317 -6.87 -26.16 5.40
N THR A 318 -7.28 -27.31 4.85
CA THR A 318 -6.48 -28.14 3.95
C THR A 318 -7.12 -28.12 2.57
N TRP A 319 -6.38 -27.64 1.58
CA TRP A 319 -6.78 -27.61 0.18
C TRP A 319 -5.99 -28.66 -0.62
N LYS A 320 -6.69 -29.49 -1.43
CA LYS A 320 -6.07 -30.41 -2.38
C LYS A 320 -5.81 -29.68 -3.68
N TYR A 321 -4.56 -29.65 -4.08
CA TYR A 321 -4.06 -29.11 -5.34
C TYR A 321 -3.84 -30.28 -6.31
N PRO A 322 -4.74 -30.51 -7.28
CA PRO A 322 -4.79 -31.75 -8.04
C PRO A 322 -3.74 -31.80 -9.14
N GLY A 323 -3.25 -33.01 -9.42
CA GLY A 323 -2.39 -33.31 -10.56
C GLY A 323 -0.98 -32.71 -10.49
N VAL A 324 -0.57 -32.17 -9.35
CA VAL A 324 0.77 -31.60 -9.14
C VAL A 324 1.31 -32.02 -7.79
N ALA A 325 2.37 -32.83 -7.79
CA ALA A 325 3.14 -33.17 -6.59
C ALA A 325 4.27 -32.14 -6.41
N THR A 326 4.13 -31.24 -5.45
CA THR A 326 5.11 -30.17 -5.20
C THR A 326 5.25 -29.86 -3.73
N TYR A 327 6.44 -29.42 -3.33
CA TYR A 327 6.69 -28.78 -2.05
C TYR A 327 6.52 -27.26 -2.15
N LEU A 328 6.59 -26.55 -1.02
CA LEU A 328 6.59 -25.08 -0.97
C LEU A 328 7.81 -24.54 -1.71
N ARG A 329 7.59 -23.55 -2.58
CA ARG A 329 8.62 -22.86 -3.37
C ARG A 329 8.30 -21.38 -3.46
N GLY A 330 9.33 -20.56 -3.76
CA GLY A 330 9.14 -19.12 -3.91
C GLY A 330 8.49 -18.52 -2.68
N LEU A 331 9.04 -18.81 -1.49
CA LEU A 331 8.49 -18.31 -0.24
C LEU A 331 8.59 -16.79 -0.19
N TYR A 332 7.52 -16.13 0.24
CA TYR A 332 7.48 -14.68 0.35
C TYR A 332 6.48 -14.20 1.41
N SER A 333 6.63 -12.94 1.80
CA SER A 333 5.65 -12.19 2.58
C SER A 333 5.36 -10.89 1.87
N PHE A 334 4.19 -10.28 2.10
CA PHE A 334 3.89 -8.95 1.57
C PHE A 334 3.05 -8.11 2.52
N LEU A 335 3.05 -6.81 2.24
CA LEU A 335 2.13 -5.84 2.79
C LEU A 335 1.41 -5.14 1.64
N GLU A 336 0.09 -5.18 1.65
CA GLU A 336 -0.77 -4.67 0.59
C GLU A 336 -1.94 -3.85 1.14
N SER A 337 -2.31 -2.79 0.41
CA SER A 337 -3.61 -2.15 0.48
C SER A 337 -4.54 -2.76 -0.56
N PHE A 338 -5.72 -3.20 -0.17
CA PHE A 338 -6.73 -3.68 -1.11
C PHE A 338 -7.96 -2.75 -1.22
N ASP A 339 -7.94 -1.61 -0.52
CA ASP A 339 -9.00 -0.61 -0.53
C ASP A 339 -8.49 0.72 -1.12
N PRO A 340 -8.94 1.13 -2.32
CA PRO A 340 -8.50 2.36 -2.96
C PRO A 340 -8.88 3.62 -2.20
N ASP A 341 -9.86 3.57 -1.32
CA ASP A 341 -10.30 4.75 -0.54
C ASP A 341 -9.45 4.99 0.71
N HIS A 342 -8.60 4.04 1.09
CA HIS A 342 -7.72 4.10 2.27
C HIS A 342 -6.21 4.15 1.95
N GLY A 343 -5.82 4.29 0.69
CA GLY A 343 -4.40 4.35 0.30
C GLY A 343 -3.65 5.60 0.75
N TYR A 344 -4.33 6.57 1.36
CA TYR A 344 -3.70 7.74 1.99
C TYR A 344 -3.30 7.48 3.46
N VAL A 345 -3.70 6.35 4.04
CA VAL A 345 -3.38 5.98 5.42
C VAL A 345 -2.23 4.98 5.40
N GLY A 346 -1.11 5.35 6.00
CA GLY A 346 0.08 4.51 6.08
C GLY A 346 -0.16 3.24 6.88
N ARG A 347 0.50 2.16 6.47
CA ARG A 347 0.50 0.87 7.17
C ARG A 347 1.89 0.29 7.26
N ARG A 348 2.13 -0.48 8.31
CA ARG A 348 3.40 -1.13 8.57
C ARG A 348 3.19 -2.46 9.28
N ALA A 349 4.04 -3.44 8.99
CA ALA A 349 4.14 -4.66 9.78
C ALA A 349 5.60 -5.06 9.98
N VAL A 350 5.85 -5.77 11.07
CA VAL A 350 7.11 -6.44 11.38
C VAL A 350 6.93 -7.92 11.10
N TYR A 351 7.83 -8.46 10.28
CA TYR A 351 7.90 -9.86 9.89
C TYR A 351 9.14 -10.47 10.54
N GLY A 352 8.99 -11.59 11.20
CA GLY A 352 10.09 -12.17 11.94
C GLY A 352 9.96 -13.67 12.16
N ASN A 353 11.06 -14.23 12.63
CA ASN A 353 11.13 -15.64 13.00
C ASN A 353 10.73 -16.58 11.84
N GLU A 354 11.22 -16.27 10.63
CA GLU A 354 10.94 -17.03 9.42
C GLU A 354 11.81 -18.30 9.38
N TRP A 355 11.16 -19.45 9.22
CA TRP A 355 11.80 -20.75 9.17
C TRP A 355 11.19 -21.65 8.09
N ALA A 356 12.04 -22.40 7.41
CA ALA A 356 11.63 -23.43 6.46
C ALA A 356 12.11 -24.80 6.95
N LYS A 357 11.27 -25.84 6.81
CA LYS A 357 11.64 -27.20 7.16
C LYS A 357 11.45 -28.10 5.94
N PRO A 358 12.53 -28.67 5.37
CA PRO A 358 12.43 -29.68 4.33
C PRO A 358 11.77 -30.97 4.83
N ALA A 359 11.17 -31.72 3.93
CA ALA A 359 10.65 -33.06 4.24
C ALA A 359 11.76 -33.94 4.82
N GLY A 360 11.54 -34.51 6.01
CA GLY A 360 12.52 -35.31 6.74
C GLY A 360 13.74 -34.54 7.26
N GLY A 361 13.84 -33.23 7.05
CA GLY A 361 14.96 -32.39 7.46
C GLY A 361 14.72 -31.61 8.76
N ALA A 362 15.73 -30.85 9.18
CA ALA A 362 15.65 -29.92 10.31
C ALA A 362 15.14 -28.55 9.84
N TRP A 363 14.67 -27.73 10.81
CA TRP A 363 14.35 -26.33 10.57
C TRP A 363 15.58 -25.53 10.14
N ALA A 364 15.44 -24.72 9.12
CA ALA A 364 16.43 -23.77 8.61
C ALA A 364 15.89 -22.35 8.77
N GLU A 365 16.61 -21.48 9.45
CA GLU A 365 16.24 -20.09 9.64
C GLU A 365 16.46 -19.29 8.36
N LEU A 366 15.48 -18.45 8.01
CA LEU A 366 15.52 -17.58 6.83
C LEU A 366 15.88 -16.16 7.29
N THR A 367 17.15 -15.81 7.23
CA THR A 367 17.69 -14.54 7.73
C THR A 367 17.92 -13.50 6.63
N SER A 368 17.71 -13.88 5.37
CA SER A 368 17.91 -13.02 4.21
C SER A 368 16.62 -12.94 3.40
N ALA A 369 16.20 -11.73 3.06
CA ALA A 369 15.00 -11.45 2.27
C ALA A 369 15.32 -10.50 1.11
N TYR A 370 14.90 -10.85 -0.10
CA TYR A 370 14.92 -9.97 -1.26
C TYR A 370 13.68 -9.06 -1.19
N TYR A 371 13.89 -7.76 -1.29
CA TYR A 371 12.85 -6.75 -1.23
C TYR A 371 12.48 -6.26 -2.62
N ASP A 372 11.20 -6.28 -2.95
CA ASP A 372 10.68 -5.67 -4.17
C ASP A 372 9.35 -4.95 -3.93
N VAL A 373 8.89 -4.24 -4.96
CA VAL A 373 7.65 -3.49 -5.00
C VAL A 373 6.92 -3.78 -6.31
N ASP A 374 5.62 -3.67 -6.29
CA ASP A 374 4.76 -3.89 -7.45
C ASP A 374 4.96 -2.84 -8.58
N PRO A 375 4.29 -2.99 -9.74
CA PRO A 375 4.37 -2.02 -10.84
C PRO A 375 3.97 -0.59 -10.45
N THR A 376 3.11 -0.37 -9.45
CA THR A 376 2.72 0.97 -8.99
C THR A 376 3.95 1.74 -8.48
N GLY A 377 4.81 1.08 -7.70
CA GLY A 377 6.06 1.66 -7.25
C GLY A 377 7.15 1.66 -8.34
N LEU A 378 7.32 0.55 -9.08
CA LEU A 378 8.35 0.44 -10.13
C LEU A 378 8.15 1.49 -11.24
N ASN A 379 6.91 1.76 -11.63
CA ASN A 379 6.55 2.75 -12.65
C ASN A 379 6.41 4.18 -12.10
N LYS A 380 6.81 4.39 -10.84
CA LYS A 380 6.76 5.70 -10.18
C LYS A 380 5.37 6.36 -10.20
N GLN A 381 4.31 5.56 -10.12
CA GLN A 381 2.97 6.10 -9.90
C GLN A 381 2.83 6.60 -8.45
N ARG A 382 3.51 5.92 -7.51
CA ARG A 382 3.67 6.32 -6.10
C ARG A 382 5.06 5.94 -5.60
N LEU A 383 5.56 6.71 -4.60
CA LEU A 383 6.90 6.52 -4.02
C LEU A 383 6.86 6.12 -2.53
N ASP A 384 5.70 6.05 -1.91
CA ASP A 384 5.55 5.79 -0.47
C ASP A 384 5.56 4.30 -0.14
N PHE A 385 6.73 3.69 -0.31
CA PHE A 385 6.99 2.29 -0.01
C PHE A 385 8.37 2.10 0.62
N ALA A 386 8.47 1.21 1.60
CA ALA A 386 9.72 0.91 2.29
C ALA A 386 9.75 -0.51 2.85
N GLY A 387 10.96 -1.03 3.01
CA GLY A 387 11.27 -2.26 3.71
C GLY A 387 12.65 -2.19 4.32
N GLY A 388 12.96 -3.12 5.22
CA GLY A 388 14.27 -3.15 5.88
C GLY A 388 14.32 -4.10 7.07
N VAL A 389 15.33 -3.92 7.92
CA VAL A 389 15.51 -4.67 9.17
C VAL A 389 14.95 -3.83 10.33
N SER A 390 14.18 -4.46 11.20
CA SER A 390 13.59 -3.88 12.41
C SER A 390 14.18 -4.55 13.65
N GLY A 391 14.67 -3.76 14.62
CA GLY A 391 15.24 -4.29 15.86
C GLY A 391 16.50 -5.16 15.70
N GLY A 392 17.00 -5.32 14.48
CA GLY A 392 18.16 -6.15 14.15
C GLY A 392 17.81 -7.61 13.87
N ASP A 393 16.70 -8.14 14.32
CA ASP A 393 16.34 -9.58 14.29
C ASP A 393 15.01 -9.88 13.57
N ALA A 394 14.37 -8.87 12.97
CA ALA A 394 13.16 -8.99 12.17
C ALA A 394 13.24 -8.10 10.93
N PHE A 395 12.37 -8.34 9.95
CA PHE A 395 12.15 -7.44 8.82
C PHE A 395 10.95 -6.54 9.08
N TYR A 396 10.82 -5.46 8.31
CA TYR A 396 9.60 -4.68 8.23
C TYR A 396 9.25 -4.36 6.79
N LEU A 397 7.96 -4.18 6.54
CA LEU A 397 7.40 -3.59 5.34
C LEU A 397 6.52 -2.40 5.73
N ARG A 398 6.51 -1.37 4.89
CA ARG A 398 5.68 -0.18 5.03
C ARG A 398 5.25 0.31 3.66
N ASN A 399 3.99 0.69 3.51
CA ASN A 399 3.48 1.37 2.31
C ASN A 399 2.37 2.35 2.66
N ASP A 400 1.98 3.16 1.69
CA ASP A 400 0.97 4.20 1.80
C ASP A 400 1.26 5.31 2.82
N GLY A 401 0.37 6.32 2.90
CA GLY A 401 0.52 7.45 3.80
C GLY A 401 1.43 8.56 3.27
N PHE A 402 1.85 8.49 2.01
CA PHE A 402 2.60 9.54 1.31
C PHE A 402 3.84 10.03 2.03
N PHE A 403 4.66 9.10 2.50
CA PHE A 403 5.96 9.41 3.11
C PHE A 403 7.11 9.38 2.11
N THR A 404 8.21 10.05 2.44
CA THR A 404 9.49 10.05 1.73
C THR A 404 10.65 9.98 2.72
N PRO A 405 11.85 9.52 2.30
CA PRO A 405 12.16 8.91 1.00
C PRO A 405 11.71 7.45 0.92
N PRO A 406 11.50 6.91 -0.29
CA PRO A 406 11.26 5.48 -0.47
C PRO A 406 12.54 4.67 -0.25
N VAL A 407 12.39 3.36 0.01
CA VAL A 407 13.49 2.40 -0.05
C VAL A 407 13.53 1.77 -1.44
N THR A 408 14.68 1.81 -2.09
CA THR A 408 14.85 1.29 -3.46
C THR A 408 14.54 -0.20 -3.53
N SER A 409 13.69 -0.60 -4.49
CA SER A 409 13.41 -1.99 -4.81
C SER A 409 14.66 -2.72 -5.33
N GLY A 410 14.70 -4.04 -5.18
CA GLY A 410 15.81 -4.88 -5.63
C GLY A 410 16.94 -5.06 -4.61
N GLN A 411 16.73 -4.63 -3.36
CA GLN A 411 17.70 -4.83 -2.28
C GLN A 411 17.50 -6.17 -1.57
N THR A 412 18.58 -6.66 -0.98
CA THR A 412 18.54 -7.81 -0.06
C THR A 412 18.81 -7.32 1.35
N PHE A 413 17.87 -7.60 2.25
CA PHE A 413 18.04 -7.34 3.68
C PHE A 413 18.51 -8.59 4.40
N VAL A 414 19.36 -8.42 5.40
CA VAL A 414 19.86 -9.52 6.24
C VAL A 414 19.66 -9.14 7.70
N ARG A 415 18.89 -9.95 8.42
CA ARG A 415 18.68 -9.82 9.86
C ARG A 415 19.59 -10.74 10.66
N THR A 416 19.77 -10.44 11.93
CA THR A 416 20.45 -11.34 12.86
C THR A 416 19.64 -12.62 13.06
N ALA A 417 20.34 -13.76 13.04
CA ALA A 417 19.72 -15.07 13.33
C ALA A 417 19.34 -15.16 14.81
N LYS A 418 18.16 -15.69 15.10
CA LYS A 418 17.74 -16.05 16.47
C LYS A 418 18.35 -17.40 16.90
N GLY A 419 18.59 -18.28 15.94
CA GLY A 419 19.21 -19.60 16.15
C GLY A 419 18.36 -20.61 16.92
N VAL A 420 17.12 -20.23 17.29
CA VAL A 420 16.19 -21.07 18.03
C VAL A 420 15.00 -21.41 17.15
N PRO A 421 14.86 -22.67 16.70
CA PRO A 421 13.74 -23.09 15.86
C PRO A 421 12.39 -22.86 16.54
N PRO A 422 11.30 -22.73 15.75
CA PRO A 422 9.96 -22.58 16.32
C PRO A 422 9.57 -23.85 17.10
N GLU A 423 9.04 -23.63 18.31
CA GLU A 423 8.49 -24.71 19.12
C GLU A 423 7.07 -25.02 18.61
N VAL A 424 6.98 -25.96 17.68
CA VAL A 424 5.72 -26.47 17.13
C VAL A 424 5.73 -28.01 17.23
N ASP A 425 4.76 -28.55 17.96
CA ASP A 425 4.51 -30.00 17.95
C ASP A 425 3.73 -30.35 16.67
N LEU A 426 4.49 -30.72 15.62
CA LEU A 426 3.93 -30.99 14.29
C LEU A 426 2.99 -32.20 14.26
N ASP A 427 3.12 -33.14 15.20
CA ASP A 427 2.31 -34.36 15.30
C ASP A 427 0.96 -34.11 16.00
N ARG A 428 0.84 -32.97 16.71
CA ARG A 428 -0.36 -32.59 17.45
C ARG A 428 -1.14 -31.40 16.85
N LEU A 429 -0.79 -30.98 15.65
CA LEU A 429 -1.55 -29.93 14.97
C LEU A 429 -2.98 -30.41 14.65
N PRO A 430 -4.01 -29.55 14.89
CA PRO A 430 -5.40 -29.89 14.65
C PRO A 430 -5.72 -30.14 13.17
#